data_248c78c27a69e715d1eff2e7b6180f1c
#
_entry.id   248c78c27a69e715d1eff2e7b6180f1c
#
_cell.length_a   1.000
_cell.length_b   1.000
_cell.length_c   1.000
_cell.angle_alpha   90.00
_cell.angle_beta   90.00
_cell.angle_gamma   90.00
#
_symmetry.space_group_name_H-M   'P 1'
#
loop_
_entity.id
_entity.type
_entity.pdbx_description
1 polymer ?
#
loop_
_entity_poly.entity_id
_entity_poly.type
_entity_poly.pdbx_seq_one_letter_code
_entity_poly.pdbx_strand_id
1 'polypeptide(L)'
;MKYKNKIIQISCDGGAATGKSTGAKMISQKYKLKFLSSGLLYRYSSYLILKYKPKNEVTFLKKKFKNLDYKKLKKINLHSPKISEYSAVIAKKINIRTILKRYQIKFSKKYKNCCIEGRDISTKILPNSDL
;
A
#
# COMPACT_ATOMS: atom_id res chain seq x y z
N MET A 1 11.99 -10.04 27.85
CA MET A 1 11.70 -8.60 27.83
C MET A 1 10.24 -8.34 27.49
N LYS A 2 9.70 -7.32 28.12
CA LYS A 2 8.29 -6.93 27.92
C LYS A 2 7.92 -6.62 26.47
N TYR A 3 8.89 -6.17 25.65
CA TYR A 3 8.61 -5.78 24.26
C TYR A 3 8.68 -6.90 23.25
N LYS A 4 9.07 -8.11 23.65
CA LYS A 4 9.15 -9.27 22.76
C LYS A 4 7.83 -9.59 22.06
N ASN A 5 6.72 -9.47 22.79
CA ASN A 5 5.40 -9.85 22.31
C ASN A 5 4.56 -8.64 21.91
N LYS A 6 5.14 -7.44 21.93
CA LYS A 6 4.40 -6.24 21.58
C LYS A 6 4.24 -6.15 20.07
N ILE A 7 2.97 -6.03 19.63
CA ILE A 7 2.64 -5.78 18.23
C ILE A 7 2.83 -4.29 17.95
N ILE A 8 3.66 -3.98 16.95
CA ILE A 8 3.93 -2.59 16.56
C ILE A 8 3.33 -2.35 15.18
N GLN A 9 2.36 -1.44 15.13
CA GLN A 9 1.74 -1.02 13.88
C GLN A 9 1.85 0.49 13.75
N ILE A 10 2.50 0.95 12.72
CA ILE A 10 2.75 2.37 12.46
C ILE A 10 2.05 2.79 11.19
N SER A 11 1.30 3.87 11.26
CA SER A 11 0.66 4.48 10.10
C SER A 11 1.32 5.82 9.80
N CYS A 12 1.58 6.09 8.52
CA CYS A 12 2.12 7.35 8.05
C CYS A 12 1.16 7.94 7.04
N ASP A 13 0.32 8.88 7.50
CA ASP A 13 -0.63 9.57 6.65
C ASP A 13 -0.02 10.82 6.05
N GLY A 14 -0.40 11.14 4.83
CA GLY A 14 -0.02 12.39 4.21
C GLY A 14 0.03 12.34 2.69
N GLY A 15 0.31 13.49 2.10
CA GLY A 15 0.43 13.63 0.66
C GLY A 15 1.72 13.00 0.11
N ALA A 16 1.71 12.64 -1.16
CA ALA A 16 2.81 11.92 -1.80
C ALA A 16 4.13 12.70 -1.86
N ALA A 17 4.10 14.03 -1.77
CA ALA A 17 5.28 14.88 -1.97
C ALA A 17 5.90 15.38 -0.66
N THR A 18 5.65 14.74 0.46
CA THR A 18 6.03 15.27 1.77
C THR A 18 7.27 14.60 2.40
N GLY A 19 7.96 13.71 1.68
CA GLY A 19 9.08 12.96 2.25
C GLY A 19 8.70 11.91 3.27
N LYS A 20 7.43 11.65 3.49
CA LYS A 20 6.95 10.65 4.45
C LYS A 20 7.35 9.24 4.09
N SER A 21 7.44 8.95 2.80
CA SER A 21 7.87 7.64 2.33
C SER A 21 9.26 7.28 2.83
N THR A 22 10.19 8.23 2.78
CA THR A 22 11.55 8.03 3.29
C THR A 22 11.55 7.82 4.79
N GLY A 23 10.82 8.66 5.53
CA GLY A 23 10.71 8.53 6.99
C GLY A 23 10.10 7.20 7.41
N ALA A 24 9.05 6.76 6.74
CA ALA A 24 8.41 5.49 7.03
C ALA A 24 9.33 4.31 6.79
N LYS A 25 10.12 4.34 5.71
CA LYS A 25 11.11 3.31 5.44
C LYS A 25 12.19 3.26 6.52
N MET A 26 12.69 4.42 6.95
CA MET A 26 13.70 4.49 8.02
C MET A 26 13.18 3.90 9.32
N ILE A 27 11.94 4.24 9.70
CA ILE A 27 11.31 3.69 10.89
C ILE A 27 11.16 2.18 10.78
N SER A 28 10.72 1.70 9.63
CA SER A 28 10.54 0.26 9.39
C SER A 28 11.85 -0.50 9.52
N GLN A 29 12.94 0.04 8.98
CA GLN A 29 14.25 -0.57 9.08
C GLN A 29 14.75 -0.58 10.53
N LYS A 30 14.58 0.52 11.25
CA LYS A 30 15.03 0.65 12.63
C LYS A 30 14.33 -0.36 13.54
N TYR A 31 13.04 -0.56 13.37
CA TYR A 31 12.24 -1.44 14.22
C TYR A 31 11.96 -2.81 13.59
N LYS A 32 12.58 -3.11 12.44
CA LYS A 32 12.40 -4.38 11.71
C LYS A 32 10.92 -4.65 11.37
N LEU A 33 10.21 -3.62 10.95
CA LEU A 33 8.82 -3.73 10.56
C LEU A 33 8.69 -4.06 9.07
N LYS A 34 7.61 -4.75 8.72
CA LYS A 34 7.25 -4.92 7.31
C LYS A 34 6.64 -3.61 6.80
N PHE A 35 7.21 -3.09 5.73
CA PHE A 35 6.79 -1.82 5.15
C PHE A 35 5.90 -2.01 3.93
N LEU A 36 4.85 -1.20 3.83
CA LEU A 36 3.98 -1.15 2.67
C LEU A 36 3.62 0.29 2.33
N SER A 37 3.80 0.67 1.07
CA SER A 37 3.35 1.96 0.56
C SER A 37 2.06 1.78 -0.23
N SER A 38 0.99 2.44 0.19
CA SER A 38 -0.28 2.39 -0.53
C SER A 38 -0.15 3.03 -1.92
N GLY A 39 0.67 4.07 -2.04
CA GLY A 39 0.93 4.70 -3.33
C GLY A 39 1.48 3.73 -4.35
N LEU A 40 2.34 2.81 -3.92
CA LEU A 40 2.88 1.80 -4.82
C LEU A 40 1.80 0.82 -5.30
N LEU A 41 0.82 0.53 -4.47
CA LEU A 41 -0.32 -0.31 -4.86
C LEU A 41 -1.16 0.37 -5.95
N TYR A 42 -1.37 1.67 -5.85
CA TYR A 42 -2.08 2.42 -6.88
C TYR A 42 -1.29 2.44 -8.19
N ARG A 43 0.02 2.60 -8.12
CA ARG A 43 0.88 2.55 -9.30
C ARG A 43 0.88 1.17 -9.96
N TYR A 44 0.90 0.12 -9.17
CA TYR A 44 0.82 -1.24 -9.69
C TYR A 44 -0.52 -1.51 -10.37
N SER A 45 -1.62 -1.04 -9.78
CA SER A 45 -2.94 -1.13 -10.40
C SER A 45 -2.97 -0.42 -11.75
N SER A 46 -2.39 0.78 -11.82
CA SER A 46 -2.27 1.53 -13.08
C SER A 46 -1.48 0.76 -14.12
N TYR A 47 -0.33 0.24 -13.72
CA TYR A 47 0.53 -0.56 -14.59
C TYR A 47 -0.24 -1.74 -15.19
N LEU A 48 -0.97 -2.48 -14.37
CA LEU A 48 -1.74 -3.64 -14.82
C LEU A 48 -2.85 -3.25 -15.79
N ILE A 49 -3.59 -2.20 -15.50
CA ILE A 49 -4.70 -1.75 -16.34
C ILE A 49 -4.17 -1.22 -17.68
N LEU A 50 -3.11 -0.45 -17.66
CA LEU A 50 -2.51 0.08 -18.87
C LEU A 50 -1.91 -1.03 -19.75
N LYS A 51 -1.35 -2.06 -19.14
CA LYS A 51 -0.74 -3.17 -19.85
C LYS A 51 -1.76 -4.14 -20.44
N TYR A 52 -2.74 -4.54 -19.65
CA TYR A 52 -3.69 -5.60 -20.02
C TYR A 52 -5.04 -5.09 -20.53
N LYS A 53 -5.35 -3.82 -20.31
CA LYS A 53 -6.60 -3.18 -20.77
C LYS A 53 -7.84 -4.04 -20.51
N PRO A 54 -8.10 -4.45 -19.26
CA PRO A 54 -9.22 -5.35 -18.96
C PRO A 54 -10.56 -4.67 -19.22
N LYS A 55 -11.55 -5.45 -19.64
CA LYS A 55 -12.91 -4.95 -19.79
C LYS A 55 -13.54 -4.60 -18.45
N ASN A 56 -13.30 -5.44 -17.43
CA ASN A 56 -13.78 -5.20 -16.07
C ASN A 56 -12.58 -5.01 -15.15
N GLU A 57 -12.26 -3.76 -14.86
CA GLU A 57 -11.10 -3.41 -14.04
C GLU A 57 -11.20 -3.97 -12.63
N VAL A 58 -12.39 -3.90 -12.02
CA VAL A 58 -12.60 -4.34 -10.64
C VAL A 58 -12.35 -5.84 -10.50
N THR A 59 -12.98 -6.65 -11.34
CA THR A 59 -12.81 -8.10 -11.31
C THR A 59 -11.35 -8.49 -11.58
N PHE A 60 -10.73 -7.83 -12.56
CA PHE A 60 -9.34 -8.08 -12.92
C PHE A 60 -8.40 -7.80 -11.75
N LEU A 61 -8.55 -6.64 -11.11
CA LEU A 61 -7.71 -6.26 -9.98
C LEU A 61 -7.95 -7.14 -8.75
N LYS A 62 -9.18 -7.53 -8.48
CA LYS A 62 -9.47 -8.48 -7.40
C LYS A 62 -8.65 -9.76 -7.55
N LYS A 63 -8.60 -10.31 -8.77
CA LYS A 63 -7.79 -11.50 -9.05
C LYS A 63 -6.31 -11.26 -8.83
N LYS A 64 -5.80 -10.13 -9.36
CA LYS A 64 -4.37 -9.82 -9.28
C LYS A 64 -3.90 -9.57 -7.85
N PHE A 65 -4.74 -8.94 -7.02
CA PHE A 65 -4.37 -8.64 -5.63
C PHE A 65 -4.64 -9.78 -4.66
N LYS A 66 -5.38 -10.80 -5.05
CA LYS A 66 -5.75 -11.90 -4.16
C LYS A 66 -4.53 -12.61 -3.55
N ASN A 67 -3.50 -12.87 -4.37
CA ASN A 67 -2.29 -13.57 -3.93
C ASN A 67 -1.04 -12.74 -4.21
N LEU A 68 -1.15 -11.43 -4.25
CA LEU A 68 -0.04 -10.55 -4.57
C LEU A 68 0.99 -10.57 -3.44
N ASP A 69 2.24 -10.88 -3.80
CA ASP A 69 3.38 -10.68 -2.92
C ASP A 69 3.94 -9.28 -3.16
N TYR A 70 3.80 -8.42 -2.17
CA TYR A 70 4.22 -7.03 -2.26
C TYR A 70 5.70 -6.87 -2.63
N LYS A 71 6.54 -7.80 -2.20
CA LYS A 71 7.98 -7.75 -2.52
C LYS A 71 8.27 -7.76 -4.01
N LYS A 72 7.40 -8.38 -4.82
CA LYS A 72 7.59 -8.46 -6.26
C LYS A 72 7.43 -7.12 -6.96
N LEU A 73 6.80 -6.15 -6.34
CA LEU A 73 6.60 -4.83 -6.92
C LEU A 73 7.92 -4.08 -7.11
N LYS A 74 8.94 -4.37 -6.32
CA LYS A 74 10.26 -3.75 -6.44
C LYS A 74 10.95 -4.07 -7.77
N LYS A 75 10.56 -5.15 -8.43
CA LYS A 75 11.15 -5.59 -9.70
C LYS A 75 10.54 -4.91 -10.92
N ILE A 76 9.49 -4.13 -10.73
CA ILE A 76 8.75 -3.47 -11.80
C ILE A 76 8.98 -1.97 -11.73
N ASN A 77 9.24 -1.34 -12.87
CA ASN A 77 9.33 0.12 -12.92
C ASN A 77 7.93 0.71 -12.88
N LEU A 78 7.53 1.24 -11.72
CA LEU A 78 6.21 1.82 -11.49
C LEU A 78 6.23 3.35 -11.43
N HIS A 79 7.35 3.97 -11.81
CA HIS A 79 7.53 5.42 -11.68
C HIS A 79 7.51 6.18 -12.99
N SER A 80 7.02 5.58 -14.08
CA SER A 80 6.88 6.29 -15.35
C SER A 80 5.81 7.38 -15.22
N PRO A 81 5.93 8.49 -16.00
CA PRO A 81 4.92 9.56 -15.98
C PRO A 81 3.51 9.05 -16.29
N LYS A 82 3.38 8.14 -17.23
CA LYS A 82 2.08 7.57 -17.62
C LYS A 82 1.42 6.82 -16.47
N ILE A 83 2.18 6.01 -15.75
CA ILE A 83 1.68 5.29 -14.57
C ILE A 83 1.29 6.28 -13.47
N SER A 84 2.12 7.30 -13.24
CA SER A 84 1.85 8.31 -12.23
C SER A 84 0.55 9.06 -12.51
N GLU A 85 0.32 9.48 -13.75
CA GLU A 85 -0.89 10.17 -14.16
C GLU A 85 -2.13 9.29 -13.97
N TYR A 86 -2.05 8.05 -14.41
CA TYR A 86 -3.20 7.15 -14.32
C TYR A 86 -3.48 6.72 -12.87
N SER A 87 -2.48 6.72 -12.00
CA SER A 87 -2.67 6.47 -10.57
C SER A 87 -3.61 7.48 -9.93
N ALA A 88 -3.51 8.75 -10.34
CA ALA A 88 -4.41 9.79 -9.86
C ALA A 88 -5.85 9.54 -10.32
N VAL A 89 -6.04 9.03 -11.52
CA VAL A 89 -7.37 8.65 -12.04
C VAL A 89 -7.94 7.49 -11.22
N ILE A 90 -7.15 6.45 -11.00
CA ILE A 90 -7.56 5.27 -10.25
C ILE A 90 -7.91 5.62 -8.80
N ALA A 91 -7.17 6.53 -8.19
CA ALA A 91 -7.40 6.93 -6.81
C ALA A 91 -8.79 7.54 -6.57
N LYS A 92 -9.46 7.98 -7.63
CA LYS A 92 -10.83 8.50 -7.55
C LYS A 92 -11.89 7.42 -7.68
N LYS A 93 -11.52 6.20 -8.07
CA LYS A 93 -12.46 5.10 -8.28
C LYS A 93 -12.67 4.33 -6.97
N ILE A 94 -13.83 4.51 -6.35
CA ILE A 94 -14.14 3.94 -5.04
C ILE A 94 -14.00 2.43 -5.01
N ASN A 95 -14.47 1.74 -6.05
CA ASN A 95 -14.41 0.27 -6.09
C ASN A 95 -12.97 -0.25 -6.11
N ILE A 96 -12.08 0.44 -6.80
CA ILE A 96 -10.66 0.07 -6.82
C ILE A 96 -10.01 0.39 -5.49
N ARG A 97 -10.31 1.56 -4.91
CA ARG A 97 -9.81 1.92 -3.58
C ARG A 97 -10.19 0.86 -2.55
N THR A 98 -11.38 0.32 -2.63
CA THR A 98 -11.83 -0.73 -1.72
C THR A 98 -10.98 -1.99 -1.84
N ILE A 99 -10.61 -2.38 -3.06
CA ILE A 99 -9.74 -3.54 -3.28
C ILE A 99 -8.38 -3.32 -2.62
N LEU A 100 -7.79 -2.15 -2.84
CA LEU A 100 -6.47 -1.82 -2.27
C LEU A 100 -6.52 -1.70 -0.76
N LYS A 101 -7.61 -1.16 -0.23
CA LYS A 101 -7.83 -1.08 1.22
C LYS A 101 -7.88 -2.47 1.85
N ARG A 102 -8.61 -3.39 1.24
CA ARG A 102 -8.70 -4.78 1.72
C ARG A 102 -7.34 -5.46 1.71
N TYR A 103 -6.55 -5.23 0.68
CA TYR A 103 -5.19 -5.78 0.62
C TYR A 103 -4.33 -5.26 1.77
N GLN A 104 -4.41 -3.96 2.06
CA GLN A 104 -3.66 -3.35 3.15
C GLN A 104 -4.09 -3.88 4.52
N ILE A 105 -5.37 -4.08 4.72
CA ILE A 105 -5.90 -4.65 5.97
C ILE A 105 -5.38 -6.09 6.15
N LYS A 106 -5.41 -6.89 5.09
CA LYS A 106 -4.86 -8.25 5.14
C LYS A 106 -3.36 -8.24 5.44
N PHE A 107 -2.63 -7.29 4.86
CA PHE A 107 -1.20 -7.14 5.13
C PHE A 107 -0.95 -6.86 6.61
N SER A 108 -1.74 -5.97 7.20
CA SER A 108 -1.59 -5.64 8.62
C SER A 108 -1.93 -6.81 9.55
N LYS A 109 -2.83 -7.69 9.13
CA LYS A 109 -3.17 -8.89 9.89
C LYS A 109 -2.13 -9.98 9.74
N LYS A 110 -1.55 -10.11 8.56
CA LYS A 110 -0.50 -11.09 8.29
C LYS A 110 0.83 -10.70 8.93
N TYR A 111 1.19 -9.44 8.83
CA TYR A 111 2.42 -8.89 9.41
C TYR A 111 2.04 -7.95 10.55
N LYS A 112 1.88 -8.50 11.75
CA LYS A 112 1.42 -7.73 12.91
C LYS A 112 2.36 -6.58 13.25
N ASN A 113 3.66 -6.75 12.99
CA ASN A 113 4.64 -5.67 13.11
C ASN A 113 4.86 -5.06 11.72
N CYS A 114 4.14 -3.99 11.42
CA CYS A 114 4.16 -3.38 10.09
C CYS A 114 4.08 -1.86 10.15
N CYS A 115 4.50 -1.26 9.05
CA CYS A 115 4.37 0.18 8.81
C CYS A 115 3.68 0.36 7.45
N ILE A 116 2.54 1.05 7.44
CA ILE A 116 1.81 1.35 6.21
C ILE A 116 1.79 2.86 5.99
N GLU A 117 2.25 3.29 4.82
CA GLU A 117 2.28 4.69 4.43
C GLU A 117 1.20 4.95 3.39
N GLY A 118 0.52 6.10 3.48
CA GLY A 118 -0.52 6.50 2.55
C GLY A 118 -1.44 7.54 3.13
N ARG A 119 -2.63 7.69 2.53
CA ARG A 119 -3.67 8.58 3.04
C ARG A 119 -4.68 7.82 3.88
N ASP A 120 -5.14 8.43 4.97
CA ASP A 120 -6.17 7.86 5.86
C ASP A 120 -5.81 6.48 6.42
N ILE A 121 -4.52 6.15 6.53
CA ILE A 121 -4.10 4.85 7.03
C ILE A 121 -4.47 4.69 8.50
N SER A 122 -4.25 5.73 9.31
CA SER A 122 -4.54 5.68 10.74
C SER A 122 -6.01 5.50 11.04
N THR A 123 -6.90 6.04 10.21
CA THR A 123 -8.34 5.99 10.47
C THR A 123 -9.05 4.82 9.79
N LYS A 124 -8.59 4.41 8.60
CA LYS A 124 -9.31 3.43 7.78
C LYS A 124 -8.63 2.07 7.69
N ILE A 125 -7.32 2.01 7.79
CA ILE A 125 -6.55 0.77 7.65
C ILE A 125 -6.04 0.28 9.00
N LEU A 126 -5.40 1.17 9.77
CA LEU A 126 -4.83 0.86 11.09
C LEU A 126 -5.41 1.80 12.15
N PRO A 127 -6.71 1.68 12.48
CA PRO A 127 -7.34 2.59 13.46
C PRO A 127 -6.73 2.47 14.86
N ASN A 128 -6.11 1.35 15.16
CA ASN A 128 -5.47 1.10 16.47
C ASN A 128 -3.95 1.10 16.38
N SER A 129 -3.38 1.81 15.39
CA SER A 129 -1.94 1.88 15.26
C SER A 129 -1.29 2.63 16.41
N ASP A 130 -0.03 2.30 16.68
CA ASP A 130 0.74 2.88 17.80
C ASP A 130 1.20 4.31 17.52
N LEU A 131 1.28 4.69 16.25
CA LEU A 131 1.69 6.02 15.82
C LEU A 131 0.82 6.53 14.67
#